data_a10bd4c9f5e95ffbef2ced43b8c7a8bb
#
_entry.id   a10bd4c9f5e95ffbef2ced43b8c7a8bb
#
_cell.length_a   1.000
_cell.length_b   1.000
_cell.length_c   1.000
_cell.angle_alpha   90.00
_cell.angle_beta   90.00
_cell.angle_gamma   90.00
#
_symmetry.space_group_name_H-M   'P 1'
#
loop_
_entity.id
_entity.type
_entity.pdbx_description
1 polymer ?
#
loop_
_entity_poly.entity_id
_entity_poly.type
_entity_poly.pdbx_seq_one_letter_code
_entity_poly.pdbx_strand_id
1 'polypeptide(L)'
;EPDVDALIKKLEAKTPDGSKPVSENTNEETLELFNYLKSVYGKQMLAGQQYSDANQFENIMYYNTTGDLPAIMGFDFLYAQATDEPDYTQIEEAIKWHNEQNGIVSFCWHWKVPVDIDDDSVKGRAFYSDEIRNFSLENAVTPGTKEYKVIIEDIDTVALYLQRLETAGVPVIWRPLHEASGNWFWWGVKDKDTYKKQLYQKLWY
;
A
#
# COMPACT_ATOMS: atom_id res chain seq x y z
N GLU A 1 -17.40 -24.98 -16.92
CA GLU A 1 -16.08 -24.61 -16.36
C GLU A 1 -15.56 -23.41 -17.15
N PRO A 2 -14.98 -22.40 -16.51
CA PRO A 2 -14.37 -21.28 -17.24
C PRO A 2 -13.22 -21.81 -18.09
N ASP A 3 -13.13 -21.35 -19.33
CA ASP A 3 -12.01 -21.63 -20.23
C ASP A 3 -10.73 -20.99 -19.66
N VAL A 4 -9.96 -21.80 -18.95
CA VAL A 4 -8.73 -21.39 -18.26
C VAL A 4 -7.69 -20.86 -19.25
N ASP A 5 -7.60 -21.45 -20.45
CA ASP A 5 -6.66 -21.03 -21.48
C ASP A 5 -7.03 -19.66 -22.06
N ALA A 6 -8.31 -19.39 -22.24
CA ALA A 6 -8.79 -18.07 -22.64
C ALA A 6 -8.55 -17.01 -21.55
N LEU A 7 -8.67 -17.41 -20.27
CA LEU A 7 -8.37 -16.53 -19.14
C LEU A 7 -6.88 -16.24 -19.05
N ILE A 8 -6.02 -17.24 -19.22
CA ILE A 8 -4.56 -17.09 -19.23
C ILE A 8 -4.14 -16.14 -20.37
N LYS A 9 -4.62 -16.38 -21.60
CA LYS A 9 -4.35 -15.48 -22.74
C LYS A 9 -4.81 -14.04 -22.49
N LYS A 10 -5.93 -13.85 -21.82
CA LYS A 10 -6.46 -12.53 -21.49
C LYS A 10 -5.60 -11.84 -20.40
N LEU A 11 -5.05 -12.61 -19.46
CA LEU A 11 -4.11 -12.12 -18.45
C LEU A 11 -2.73 -11.80 -19.07
N GLU A 12 -2.21 -12.68 -19.92
CA GLU A 12 -0.96 -12.46 -20.65
C GLU A 12 -1.03 -11.22 -21.56
N ALA A 13 -2.17 -11.02 -22.24
CA ALA A 13 -2.38 -9.84 -23.08
C ALA A 13 -2.50 -8.52 -22.29
N LYS A 14 -2.75 -8.59 -20.97
CA LYS A 14 -2.83 -7.45 -20.06
C LYS A 14 -1.61 -7.32 -19.15
N THR A 15 -0.73 -8.31 -19.13
CA THR A 15 0.50 -8.25 -18.34
C THR A 15 1.40 -7.20 -18.96
N PRO A 16 1.81 -6.17 -18.19
CA PRO A 16 2.78 -5.19 -18.69
C PRO A 16 4.03 -5.92 -19.15
N ASP A 17 4.58 -5.53 -20.29
CA ASP A 17 5.80 -6.12 -20.85
C ASP A 17 7.07 -5.80 -20.04
N GLY A 18 6.90 -5.06 -18.93
CA GLY A 18 7.99 -4.62 -18.07
C GLY A 18 8.88 -3.53 -18.69
N SER A 19 8.48 -2.96 -19.83
CA SER A 19 9.24 -1.89 -20.47
C SER A 19 9.06 -0.54 -19.76
N LYS A 20 7.90 -0.33 -19.12
CA LYS A 20 7.51 0.88 -18.40
C LYS A 20 6.67 0.54 -17.15
N PRO A 21 6.55 1.48 -16.19
CA PRO A 21 5.60 1.37 -15.08
C PRO A 21 4.17 1.18 -15.55
N VAL A 22 3.31 0.63 -14.68
CA VAL A 22 1.88 0.42 -14.97
C VAL A 22 1.13 1.74 -15.03
N SER A 23 1.55 2.75 -14.26
CA SER A 23 0.94 4.08 -14.23
C SER A 23 1.13 4.81 -15.55
N GLU A 24 0.03 5.32 -16.13
CA GLU A 24 0.06 5.98 -17.45
C GLU A 24 0.80 7.32 -17.42
N ASN A 25 0.67 8.08 -16.33
CA ASN A 25 1.25 9.43 -16.15
C ASN A 25 2.44 9.41 -15.19
N THR A 26 3.39 8.52 -15.44
CA THR A 26 4.56 8.36 -14.57
C THR A 26 5.51 9.55 -14.73
N ASN A 27 5.86 10.22 -13.63
CA ASN A 27 6.86 11.28 -13.59
C ASN A 27 8.29 10.75 -13.77
N GLU A 28 9.26 11.67 -13.90
CA GLU A 28 10.66 11.34 -14.19
C GLU A 28 11.28 10.53 -13.02
N GLU A 29 11.04 10.92 -11.78
CA GLU A 29 11.58 10.29 -10.58
C GLU A 29 11.12 8.83 -10.46
N THR A 30 9.84 8.55 -10.75
CA THR A 30 9.32 7.20 -10.77
C THR A 30 9.90 6.36 -11.90
N LEU A 31 10.13 6.95 -13.08
CA LEU A 31 10.81 6.28 -14.19
C LEU A 31 12.26 5.94 -13.84
N GLU A 32 12.98 6.84 -13.17
CA GLU A 32 14.34 6.60 -12.71
C GLU A 32 14.40 5.44 -11.72
N LEU A 33 13.53 5.45 -10.70
CA LEU A 33 13.43 4.34 -9.75
C LEU A 33 13.10 3.02 -10.46
N PHE A 34 12.14 3.02 -11.37
CA PHE A 34 11.76 1.82 -12.13
C PHE A 34 12.94 1.29 -12.95
N ASN A 35 13.66 2.13 -13.65
CA ASN A 35 14.81 1.76 -14.45
C ASN A 35 15.97 1.25 -13.58
N TYR A 36 16.19 1.87 -12.42
CA TYR A 36 17.16 1.39 -11.44
C TYR A 36 16.82 -0.03 -10.98
N LEU A 37 15.57 -0.27 -10.54
CA LEU A 37 15.12 -1.60 -10.09
C LEU A 37 15.29 -2.66 -11.21
N LYS A 38 14.98 -2.32 -12.46
CA LYS A 38 15.23 -3.18 -13.62
C LYS A 38 16.71 -3.48 -13.79
N SER A 39 17.57 -2.48 -13.63
CA SER A 39 19.02 -2.62 -13.83
C SER A 39 19.68 -3.58 -12.85
N VAL A 40 19.17 -3.64 -11.62
CA VAL A 40 19.68 -4.48 -10.52
C VAL A 40 18.96 -5.83 -10.41
N TYR A 41 17.80 -5.98 -11.07
CA TYR A 41 17.00 -7.22 -11.01
C TYR A 41 17.80 -8.45 -11.44
N GLY A 42 17.79 -9.48 -10.60
CA GLY A 42 18.55 -10.72 -10.81
C GLY A 42 20.07 -10.61 -10.65
N LYS A 43 20.60 -9.44 -10.28
CA LYS A 43 22.03 -9.18 -10.11
C LYS A 43 22.40 -8.80 -8.68
N GLN A 44 21.53 -8.09 -7.98
CA GLN A 44 21.76 -7.58 -6.63
C GLN A 44 20.52 -7.78 -5.77
N MET A 45 20.73 -7.86 -4.47
CA MET A 45 19.67 -7.82 -3.45
C MET A 45 19.70 -6.45 -2.78
N LEU A 46 18.55 -5.77 -2.75
CA LEU A 46 18.41 -4.53 -2.02
C LEU A 46 17.90 -4.86 -0.62
N ALA A 47 18.65 -4.47 0.40
CA ALA A 47 18.22 -4.62 1.79
C ALA A 47 17.18 -3.55 2.14
N GLY A 48 16.18 -3.91 2.93
CA GLY A 48 15.15 -3.01 3.40
C GLY A 48 14.93 -3.15 4.90
N GLN A 49 14.45 -2.07 5.51
CA GLN A 49 14.04 -2.01 6.90
C GLN A 49 12.70 -1.29 7.02
N GLN A 50 11.82 -1.75 7.91
CA GLN A 50 10.58 -1.06 8.22
C GLN A 50 10.88 0.10 9.18
N TYR A 51 10.30 1.27 8.90
CA TYR A 51 10.26 2.39 9.83
C TYR A 51 9.35 2.01 11.01
N SER A 52 9.89 2.03 12.22
CA SER A 52 9.15 1.64 13.43
C SER A 52 8.66 2.85 14.21
N ASP A 53 9.54 3.81 14.43
CA ASP A 53 9.24 5.04 15.17
C ASP A 53 10.33 6.12 14.94
N ALA A 54 10.13 7.28 15.56
CA ALA A 54 11.06 8.41 15.48
C ALA A 54 12.47 8.10 16.03
N ASN A 55 12.63 7.08 16.86
CA ASN A 55 13.93 6.68 17.42
C ASN A 55 14.75 5.86 16.43
N GLN A 56 14.13 5.31 15.38
CA GLN A 56 14.78 4.54 14.32
C GLN A 56 15.72 3.43 14.83
N PHE A 57 15.34 2.76 15.91
CA PHE A 57 16.21 1.82 16.62
C PHE A 57 16.74 0.72 15.70
N GLU A 58 15.90 0.14 14.85
CA GLU A 58 16.28 -0.92 13.92
C GLU A 58 17.28 -0.42 12.87
N ASN A 59 17.14 0.81 12.38
CA ASN A 59 18.08 1.42 11.44
C ASN A 59 19.43 1.69 12.09
N ILE A 60 19.43 2.14 13.35
CA ILE A 60 20.64 2.33 14.12
C ILE A 60 21.36 0.99 14.34
N MET A 61 20.63 -0.06 14.69
CA MET A 61 21.18 -1.41 14.84
C MET A 61 21.73 -1.95 13.54
N TYR A 62 21.02 -1.72 12.43
CA TYR A 62 21.47 -2.11 11.10
C TYR A 62 22.79 -1.40 10.75
N TYR A 63 22.85 -0.08 10.89
CA TYR A 63 24.06 0.71 10.64
C TYR A 63 25.23 0.29 11.53
N ASN A 64 24.99 0.10 12.82
CA ASN A 64 26.04 -0.32 13.76
C ASN A 64 26.60 -1.72 13.44
N THR A 65 25.82 -2.57 12.77
CA THR A 65 26.22 -3.94 12.43
C THR A 65 26.91 -4.02 11.07
N THR A 66 26.46 -3.23 10.10
CA THR A 66 26.91 -3.34 8.70
C THR A 66 27.82 -2.20 8.25
N GLY A 67 27.76 -1.05 8.92
CA GLY A 67 28.42 0.19 8.50
C GLY A 67 27.64 0.98 7.44
N ASP A 68 26.50 0.45 6.95
CA ASP A 68 25.68 1.07 5.91
C ASP A 68 24.22 1.20 6.33
N LEU A 69 23.45 2.04 5.65
CA LEU A 69 21.99 2.13 5.77
C LEU A 69 21.30 1.14 4.81
N PRO A 70 20.07 0.69 5.11
CA PRO A 70 19.31 -0.11 4.16
C PRO A 70 18.97 0.72 2.93
N ALA A 71 18.87 0.07 1.76
CA ALA A 71 18.51 0.77 0.52
C ALA A 71 17.02 1.17 0.48
N ILE A 72 16.16 0.41 1.16
CA ILE A 72 14.71 0.59 1.14
C ILE A 72 14.21 0.84 2.55
N MET A 73 13.44 1.92 2.74
CA MET A 73 12.67 2.14 3.96
C MET A 73 11.18 1.86 3.68
N GLY A 74 10.60 0.96 4.48
CA GLY A 74 9.17 0.67 4.46
C GLY A 74 8.43 1.55 5.46
N PHE A 75 7.34 2.15 5.01
CA PHE A 75 6.43 2.98 5.80
C PHE A 75 5.02 2.41 5.73
N ASP A 76 4.10 2.95 6.54
CA ASP A 76 2.74 2.46 6.66
C ASP A 76 1.74 3.60 6.79
N PHE A 77 0.66 3.54 6.03
CA PHE A 77 -0.48 4.45 6.17
C PHE A 77 -1.44 4.04 7.31
N LEU A 78 -0.91 3.44 8.38
CA LEU A 78 -1.70 2.94 9.52
C LEU A 78 -2.64 3.98 10.15
N TYR A 79 -2.29 5.26 10.06
CA TYR A 79 -3.06 6.39 10.62
C TYR A 79 -3.74 7.25 9.54
N ALA A 80 -3.78 6.78 8.29
CA ALA A 80 -4.39 7.49 7.18
C ALA A 80 -5.85 7.05 6.98
N GLN A 81 -6.73 7.40 7.91
CA GLN A 81 -8.17 7.21 7.76
C GLN A 81 -8.86 8.57 7.65
N ALA A 82 -9.95 8.64 6.87
CA ALA A 82 -10.69 9.88 6.64
C ALA A 82 -11.27 10.52 7.92
N THR A 83 -11.39 9.74 9.00
CA THR A 83 -11.93 10.19 10.29
C THR A 83 -10.87 10.69 11.27
N ASP A 84 -9.58 10.51 10.94
CA ASP A 84 -8.48 10.88 11.82
C ASP A 84 -7.99 12.31 11.49
N GLU A 85 -7.41 12.97 12.48
CA GLU A 85 -6.61 14.17 12.20
C GLU A 85 -5.40 13.76 11.35
N PRO A 86 -5.04 14.54 10.32
CA PRO A 86 -3.94 14.17 9.44
C PRO A 86 -2.61 14.02 10.19
N ASP A 87 -2.01 12.84 10.12
CA ASP A 87 -0.67 12.56 10.65
C ASP A 87 0.32 12.41 9.49
N TYR A 88 1.15 13.41 9.30
CA TYR A 88 2.18 13.44 8.25
C TYR A 88 3.54 12.93 8.70
N THR A 89 3.68 12.41 9.92
CA THR A 89 4.99 12.01 10.48
C THR A 89 5.72 11.05 9.56
N GLN A 90 5.09 9.97 9.12
CA GLN A 90 5.73 9.00 8.22
C GLN A 90 5.98 9.57 6.81
N ILE A 91 5.16 10.51 6.36
CA ILE A 91 5.34 11.19 5.08
C ILE A 91 6.60 12.06 5.12
N GLU A 92 6.76 12.88 6.17
CA GLU A 92 7.93 13.74 6.32
C GLU A 92 9.23 12.92 6.49
N GLU A 93 9.18 11.81 7.24
CA GLU A 93 10.32 10.90 7.36
C GLU A 93 10.65 10.20 6.03
N ALA A 94 9.66 9.85 5.23
CA ALA A 94 9.86 9.27 3.89
C ALA A 94 10.52 10.29 2.93
N ILE A 95 10.05 11.56 2.97
CA ILE A 95 10.64 12.66 2.19
C ILE A 95 12.11 12.87 2.60
N LYS A 96 12.36 12.90 3.89
CA LYS A 96 13.72 13.04 4.43
C LYS A 96 14.61 11.87 4.05
N TRP A 97 14.10 10.63 4.18
CA TRP A 97 14.82 9.42 3.77
C TRP A 97 15.26 9.48 2.31
N HIS A 98 14.35 9.87 1.43
CA HIS A 98 14.66 9.99 0.01
C HIS A 98 15.67 11.12 -0.25
N ASN A 99 15.41 12.33 0.25
CA ASN A 99 16.19 13.52 -0.09
C ASN A 99 17.58 13.53 0.56
N GLU A 100 17.73 13.04 1.79
CA GLU A 100 19.00 13.12 2.52
C GLU A 100 19.86 11.86 2.34
N GLN A 101 19.22 10.68 2.14
CA GLN A 101 19.92 9.40 2.05
C GLN A 101 19.87 8.78 0.65
N ASN A 102 19.21 9.43 -0.32
CA ASN A 102 18.93 8.87 -1.65
C ASN A 102 18.27 7.48 -1.56
N GLY A 103 17.44 7.28 -0.52
CA GLY A 103 16.83 6.02 -0.17
C GLY A 103 15.55 5.75 -0.97
N ILE A 104 15.26 4.49 -1.18
CA ILE A 104 14.02 4.04 -1.81
C ILE A 104 12.91 3.98 -0.76
N VAL A 105 11.74 4.54 -1.11
CA VAL A 105 10.57 4.61 -0.26
C VAL A 105 9.54 3.55 -0.67
N SER A 106 9.05 2.78 0.30
CA SER A 106 7.95 1.84 0.11
C SER A 106 6.87 2.09 1.15
N PHE A 107 5.60 2.10 0.73
CA PHE A 107 4.46 2.20 1.64
C PHE A 107 3.57 0.97 1.52
N CYS A 108 3.18 0.40 2.68
CA CYS A 108 2.03 -0.47 2.81
C CYS A 108 0.89 0.26 3.52
N TRP A 109 -0.24 -0.42 3.74
CA TRP A 109 -1.38 0.17 4.41
C TRP A 109 -2.07 -0.88 5.30
N HIS A 110 -1.90 -0.75 6.62
CA HIS A 110 -2.75 -1.45 7.58
C HIS A 110 -4.08 -0.72 7.67
N TRP A 111 -4.93 -1.02 6.68
CA TRP A 111 -6.18 -0.29 6.45
C TRP A 111 -7.23 -0.65 7.48
N LYS A 112 -7.46 0.25 8.41
CA LYS A 112 -8.48 0.10 9.43
C LYS A 112 -9.85 0.49 8.87
N VAL A 113 -10.87 -0.32 9.14
CA VAL A 113 -12.27 -0.06 8.82
C VAL A 113 -13.09 -0.05 10.10
N PRO A 114 -14.31 0.53 10.13
CA PRO A 114 -15.18 0.48 11.30
C PRO A 114 -15.36 -0.94 11.82
N VAL A 115 -15.25 -1.13 13.13
CA VAL A 115 -15.49 -2.43 13.77
C VAL A 115 -16.93 -2.90 13.53
N ASP A 116 -17.89 -1.97 13.55
CA ASP A 116 -19.28 -2.22 13.21
C ASP A 116 -19.83 -1.03 12.42
N ILE A 117 -20.22 -1.26 11.16
CA ILE A 117 -20.68 -0.21 10.24
C ILE A 117 -22.14 0.20 10.52
N ASP A 118 -22.90 -0.60 11.25
CA ASP A 118 -24.32 -0.37 11.52
C ASP A 118 -24.62 0.05 12.97
N ASP A 119 -23.66 -0.07 13.88
CA ASP A 119 -23.80 0.28 15.28
C ASP A 119 -22.85 1.41 15.69
N ASP A 120 -23.36 2.64 15.67
CA ASP A 120 -22.61 3.84 16.07
C ASP A 120 -22.17 3.85 17.54
N SER A 121 -22.71 2.96 18.39
CA SER A 121 -22.26 2.80 19.76
C SER A 121 -20.95 2.02 19.87
N VAL A 122 -20.63 1.18 18.87
CA VAL A 122 -19.37 0.45 18.74
C VAL A 122 -18.35 1.37 18.11
N LYS A 123 -17.51 1.97 18.94
CA LYS A 123 -16.44 2.87 18.47
C LYS A 123 -15.18 2.09 18.12
N GLY A 124 -14.39 2.67 17.22
CA GLY A 124 -13.10 2.14 16.81
C GLY A 124 -13.08 1.59 15.40
N ARG A 125 -11.87 1.42 14.93
CA ARG A 125 -11.54 0.87 13.61
C ARG A 125 -10.47 -0.19 13.79
N ALA A 126 -10.54 -1.26 13.01
CA ALA A 126 -9.61 -2.39 13.05
C ALA A 126 -9.23 -2.85 11.63
N PHE A 127 -8.11 -3.51 11.51
CA PHE A 127 -7.68 -4.15 10.27
C PHE A 127 -7.68 -5.69 10.37
N TYR A 128 -7.63 -6.26 11.57
CA TYR A 128 -7.79 -7.70 11.77
C TYR A 128 -9.25 -8.13 11.64
N SER A 129 -9.48 -9.18 10.87
CA SER A 129 -10.82 -9.67 10.56
C SER A 129 -11.58 -10.21 11.79
N ASP A 130 -10.88 -10.70 12.80
CA ASP A 130 -11.47 -11.19 14.06
C ASP A 130 -11.89 -10.07 15.02
N GLU A 131 -11.37 -8.86 14.84
CA GLU A 131 -11.79 -7.67 15.59
C GLU A 131 -13.02 -6.98 14.97
N ILE A 132 -13.36 -7.30 13.73
CA ILE A 132 -14.44 -6.66 12.97
C ILE A 132 -15.71 -7.48 13.11
N ARG A 133 -16.79 -6.82 13.58
CA ARG A 133 -18.09 -7.45 13.79
C ARG A 133 -18.96 -7.41 12.54
N ASN A 134 -18.99 -6.26 11.89
CA ASN A 134 -19.88 -6.02 10.75
C ASN A 134 -19.23 -5.04 9.76
N PHE A 135 -18.45 -5.58 8.83
CA PHE A 135 -17.90 -4.87 7.68
C PHE A 135 -17.62 -5.89 6.57
N SER A 136 -18.29 -5.77 5.45
CA SER A 136 -18.21 -6.75 4.36
C SER A 136 -17.31 -6.28 3.22
N LEU A 137 -16.34 -7.12 2.82
CA LEU A 137 -15.53 -6.89 1.63
C LEU A 137 -16.39 -6.80 0.35
N GLU A 138 -17.46 -7.57 0.25
CA GLU A 138 -18.40 -7.50 -0.86
C GLU A 138 -19.08 -6.14 -0.95
N ASN A 139 -19.59 -5.63 0.18
CA ASN A 139 -20.20 -4.31 0.26
C ASN A 139 -19.16 -3.20 0.01
N ALA A 140 -17.94 -3.37 0.51
CA ALA A 140 -16.85 -2.40 0.32
C ALA A 140 -16.53 -2.12 -1.16
N VAL A 141 -16.83 -3.05 -2.07
CA VAL A 141 -16.66 -2.85 -3.52
C VAL A 141 -17.97 -2.59 -4.27
N THR A 142 -19.11 -2.59 -3.57
CA THR A 142 -20.44 -2.40 -4.15
C THR A 142 -20.90 -0.94 -3.99
N PRO A 143 -21.02 -0.17 -5.09
CA PRO A 143 -21.47 1.23 -5.02
C PRO A 143 -22.81 1.39 -4.30
N GLY A 144 -22.93 2.41 -3.44
CA GLY A 144 -24.14 2.75 -2.72
C GLY A 144 -24.27 2.13 -1.33
N THR A 145 -23.37 1.24 -0.93
CA THR A 145 -23.32 0.71 0.45
C THR A 145 -22.60 1.67 1.39
N LYS A 146 -22.78 1.49 2.70
CA LYS A 146 -22.06 2.27 3.71
C LYS A 146 -20.56 1.96 3.68
N GLU A 147 -20.19 0.70 3.54
CA GLU A 147 -18.81 0.24 3.45
C GLU A 147 -18.10 0.85 2.23
N TYR A 148 -18.77 0.89 1.08
CA TYR A 148 -18.21 1.53 -0.13
C TYR A 148 -17.89 3.01 0.11
N LYS A 149 -18.78 3.74 0.79
CA LYS A 149 -18.55 5.15 1.12
C LYS A 149 -17.31 5.31 1.99
N VAL A 150 -17.17 4.51 3.05
CA VAL A 150 -15.98 4.51 3.92
C VAL A 150 -14.71 4.24 3.13
N ILE A 151 -14.73 3.23 2.25
CA ILE A 151 -13.58 2.86 1.42
C ILE A 151 -13.14 4.01 0.51
N ILE A 152 -14.08 4.70 -0.12
CA ILE A 152 -13.75 5.82 -1.01
C ILE A 152 -13.17 7.00 -0.21
N GLU A 153 -13.76 7.35 0.93
CA GLU A 153 -13.26 8.42 1.79
C GLU A 153 -11.83 8.15 2.30
N ASP A 154 -11.54 6.90 2.67
CA ASP A 154 -10.20 6.50 3.10
C ASP A 154 -9.21 6.51 1.92
N ILE A 155 -9.60 6.05 0.73
CA ILE A 155 -8.77 6.10 -0.48
C ILE A 155 -8.43 7.54 -0.85
N ASP A 156 -9.41 8.44 -0.82
CA ASP A 156 -9.20 9.87 -1.09
C ASP A 156 -8.18 10.47 -0.12
N THR A 157 -8.23 10.07 1.15
CA THR A 157 -7.26 10.50 2.17
C THR A 157 -5.84 10.02 1.86
N VAL A 158 -5.68 8.73 1.52
CA VAL A 158 -4.36 8.18 1.15
C VAL A 158 -3.85 8.79 -0.15
N ALA A 159 -4.74 9.08 -1.11
CA ALA A 159 -4.36 9.76 -2.34
C ALA A 159 -3.74 11.14 -2.08
N LEU A 160 -4.24 11.90 -1.10
CA LEU A 160 -3.63 13.18 -0.70
C LEU A 160 -2.23 12.99 -0.09
N TYR A 161 -2.01 11.93 0.67
CA TYR A 161 -0.68 11.62 1.21
C TYR A 161 0.31 11.21 0.11
N LEU A 162 -0.13 10.37 -0.82
CA LEU A 162 0.69 10.00 -1.99
C LEU A 162 1.01 11.22 -2.88
N GLN A 163 0.03 12.12 -3.08
CA GLN A 163 0.24 13.37 -3.82
C GLN A 163 1.27 14.29 -3.14
N ARG A 164 1.32 14.31 -1.80
CA ARG A 164 2.34 15.05 -1.06
C ARG A 164 3.75 14.50 -1.30
N LEU A 165 3.89 13.18 -1.33
CA LEU A 165 5.16 12.51 -1.68
C LEU A 165 5.56 12.82 -3.13
N GLU A 166 4.64 12.71 -4.07
CA GLU A 166 4.86 13.05 -5.48
C GLU A 166 5.30 14.51 -5.65
N THR A 167 4.61 15.44 -4.97
CA THR A 167 4.96 16.87 -5.00
C THR A 167 6.37 17.15 -4.44
N ALA A 168 6.84 16.31 -3.52
CA ALA A 168 8.19 16.37 -2.98
C ALA A 168 9.24 15.65 -3.84
N GLY A 169 8.85 15.08 -5.00
CA GLY A 169 9.74 14.33 -5.90
C GLY A 169 10.10 12.94 -5.39
N VAL A 170 9.30 12.37 -4.48
CA VAL A 170 9.57 11.05 -3.86
C VAL A 170 8.82 9.95 -4.60
N PRO A 171 9.48 9.10 -5.38
CA PRO A 171 8.85 7.94 -6.00
C PRO A 171 8.58 6.86 -4.96
N VAL A 172 7.39 6.25 -5.02
CA VAL A 172 6.92 5.31 -4.01
C VAL A 172 6.67 3.92 -4.58
N ILE A 173 7.22 2.89 -3.94
CA ILE A 173 6.78 1.52 -4.15
C ILE A 173 5.50 1.30 -3.33
N TRP A 174 4.34 1.44 -3.98
CA TRP A 174 3.03 1.30 -3.36
C TRP A 174 2.61 -0.17 -3.24
N ARG A 175 2.36 -0.63 -2.02
CA ARG A 175 2.02 -2.02 -1.69
C ARG A 175 0.70 -2.12 -0.92
N PRO A 176 -0.44 -1.71 -1.51
CA PRO A 176 -1.74 -1.86 -0.87
C PRO A 176 -2.14 -3.33 -0.76
N LEU A 177 -3.02 -3.66 0.18
CA LEU A 177 -3.55 -5.00 0.40
C LEU A 177 -2.44 -6.06 0.57
N HIS A 178 -1.38 -5.69 1.26
CA HIS A 178 -0.31 -6.64 1.58
C HIS A 178 -0.87 -7.84 2.35
N GLU A 179 -0.22 -9.00 2.25
CA GLU A 179 -0.61 -10.24 2.92
C GLU A 179 -2.05 -10.70 2.61
N ALA A 180 -2.59 -10.37 1.43
CA ALA A 180 -3.97 -10.66 1.04
C ALA A 180 -4.34 -12.16 0.99
N SER A 181 -3.34 -13.06 1.05
CA SER A 181 -3.54 -14.51 1.15
C SER A 181 -3.63 -15.03 2.58
N GLY A 182 -3.36 -14.17 3.57
CA GLY A 182 -3.17 -14.57 4.97
C GLY A 182 -4.44 -14.81 5.76
N ASN A 183 -5.57 -14.28 5.36
CA ASN A 183 -6.88 -14.44 6.01
C ASN A 183 -7.08 -13.68 7.33
N TRP A 184 -6.07 -13.01 7.84
CA TRP A 184 -6.16 -12.27 9.11
C TRP A 184 -6.62 -10.83 8.94
N PHE A 185 -6.44 -10.24 7.77
CA PHE A 185 -6.94 -8.89 7.47
C PHE A 185 -8.30 -8.94 6.77
N TRP A 186 -9.13 -7.91 6.96
CA TRP A 186 -10.47 -7.86 6.37
C TRP A 186 -10.46 -7.94 4.83
N TRP A 187 -9.41 -7.45 4.18
CA TRP A 187 -9.22 -7.60 2.73
C TRP A 187 -8.66 -8.97 2.31
N GLY A 188 -8.20 -9.77 3.27
CA GLY A 188 -7.62 -11.10 3.06
C GLY A 188 -8.61 -12.25 3.15
N VAL A 189 -9.92 -11.99 3.35
CA VAL A 189 -10.94 -13.01 3.60
C VAL A 189 -10.93 -14.11 2.54
N LYS A 190 -10.99 -15.38 3.00
CA LYS A 190 -10.95 -16.57 2.17
C LYS A 190 -12.16 -16.65 1.22
N ASP A 191 -11.95 -17.24 0.05
CA ASP A 191 -12.99 -17.48 -0.97
C ASP A 191 -13.67 -16.19 -1.52
N LYS A 192 -13.03 -15.03 -1.37
CA LYS A 192 -13.53 -13.71 -1.81
C LYS A 192 -12.64 -13.06 -2.90
N ASP A 193 -11.94 -13.85 -3.71
CA ASP A 193 -10.93 -13.37 -4.65
C ASP A 193 -11.47 -12.37 -5.69
N THR A 194 -12.73 -12.51 -6.12
CA THR A 194 -13.37 -11.55 -7.02
C THR A 194 -13.43 -10.15 -6.40
N TYR A 195 -13.84 -10.05 -5.13
CA TYR A 195 -13.96 -8.77 -4.42
C TYR A 195 -12.58 -8.18 -4.07
N LYS A 196 -11.59 -9.04 -3.75
CA LYS A 196 -10.20 -8.62 -3.56
C LYS A 196 -9.64 -7.95 -4.83
N LYS A 197 -9.88 -8.55 -6.00
CA LYS A 197 -9.49 -7.96 -7.28
C LYS A 197 -10.17 -6.62 -7.55
N GLN A 198 -11.45 -6.50 -7.26
CA GLN A 198 -12.20 -5.25 -7.43
C GLN A 198 -11.68 -4.16 -6.49
N LEU A 199 -11.38 -4.50 -5.23
CA LEU A 199 -10.78 -3.57 -4.28
C LEU A 199 -9.39 -3.13 -4.75
N TYR A 200 -8.54 -4.08 -5.19
CA TYR A 200 -7.22 -3.77 -5.72
C TYR A 200 -7.30 -2.82 -6.93
N GLN A 201 -8.24 -3.05 -7.84
CA GLN A 201 -8.45 -2.17 -9.00
C GLN A 201 -8.81 -0.74 -8.60
N LYS A 202 -9.62 -0.56 -7.54
CA LYS A 202 -9.97 0.78 -7.02
C LYS A 202 -8.79 1.55 -6.44
N LEU A 203 -7.76 0.85 -5.97
CA LEU A 203 -6.55 1.47 -5.43
C LEU A 203 -5.58 1.95 -6.52
N TRP A 204 -5.84 1.61 -7.79
CA TRP A 204 -5.00 1.95 -8.94
C TRP A 204 -5.72 2.84 -9.96
N TYR A 205 -7.04 2.95 -9.91
CA TYR A 205 -7.89 3.68 -10.85
C TYR A 205 -8.95 4.52 -10.13
#